data_85c7524e5d07ac7868b4fe1e97f2e7f5
#
_entry.id   85c7524e5d07ac7868b4fe1e97f2e7f5
#
_cell.length_a   1.000
_cell.length_b   1.000
_cell.length_c   1.000
_cell.angle_alpha   90.00
_cell.angle_beta   90.00
_cell.angle_gamma   90.00
#
_symmetry.space_group_name_H-M   'P 1'
#
loop_
_entity.id
_entity.type
_entity.pdbx_description
1 polymer ?
#
loop_
_entity_poly.entity_id
_entity_poly.type
_entity_poly.pdbx_seq_one_letter_code
_entity_poly.pdbx_strand_id
1 'polypeptide(L)'
;MKKKTVIFSDTSNDDFSSVKVRRRIVDEDFPFIHDSLAWRIIATLLYYGIAVPIAFIINKVWFGVRIENRRSVRKINRGVFMYGNHTQYFSDATCPAMIAFPHRAYVIAGAEAVSIKGIGWLVQMLGGLILPTERNGTPKFREAVSKRITEGARIAIYPEAHIWPYYTGIRDFSPASFLYPVSCNTPVVAYVTTYRKRILSFLPPAITIIVSEPFYPDSSLDERTSRKVLRDQVFEFMCEQTQRNEVEYIQYVRK
;
A
#
# COMPACT_ATOMS: atom_id res chain seq x y z
N MET A 1 -3.83 -28.69 -10.84
CA MET A 1 -2.56 -28.24 -10.22
C MET A 1 -2.63 -28.51 -8.72
N LYS A 2 -1.57 -29.09 -8.11
CA LYS A 2 -1.49 -29.17 -6.64
C LYS A 2 -1.44 -27.75 -6.08
N LYS A 3 -2.35 -27.39 -5.18
CA LYS A 3 -2.30 -26.11 -4.46
C LYS A 3 -0.98 -26.06 -3.66
N LYS A 4 -0.28 -24.95 -3.73
CA LYS A 4 0.90 -24.71 -2.88
C LYS A 4 0.37 -24.43 -1.47
N THR A 5 0.85 -25.20 -0.48
CA THR A 5 0.48 -24.98 0.92
C THR A 5 1.64 -24.28 1.63
N VAL A 6 1.31 -23.26 2.39
CA VAL A 6 2.23 -22.51 3.26
C VAL A 6 1.77 -22.71 4.70
N ILE A 7 2.69 -23.12 5.57
CA ILE A 7 2.41 -23.29 7.01
C ILE A 7 2.84 -22.01 7.71
N PHE A 8 1.97 -21.50 8.57
CA PHE A 8 2.27 -20.33 9.40
C PHE A 8 2.02 -20.63 10.88
N SER A 9 2.66 -19.87 11.75
CA SER A 9 2.52 -19.95 13.21
C SER A 9 1.87 -18.72 13.81
N ASP A 10 2.19 -17.54 13.27
CA ASP A 10 1.71 -16.24 13.77
C ASP A 10 1.23 -15.38 12.61
N THR A 11 -0.03 -14.96 12.67
CA THR A 11 -0.64 -14.10 11.65
C THR A 11 -0.05 -12.68 11.60
N SER A 12 0.53 -12.22 12.70
CA SER A 12 1.05 -10.86 12.84
C SER A 12 2.54 -10.75 12.53
N ASN A 13 3.32 -11.80 12.80
CA ASN A 13 4.79 -11.74 12.74
C ASN A 13 5.40 -12.58 11.62
N ASP A 14 4.67 -13.57 11.08
CA ASP A 14 5.20 -14.38 9.99
C ASP A 14 5.30 -13.56 8.71
N ASP A 15 6.52 -13.49 8.16
CA ASP A 15 6.82 -12.78 6.92
C ASP A 15 7.26 -13.78 5.84
N PHE A 16 6.51 -13.82 4.75
CA PHE A 16 6.82 -14.64 3.59
C PHE A 16 7.47 -13.85 2.45
N SER A 17 7.98 -12.65 2.75
CA SER A 17 8.81 -11.90 1.79
C SER A 17 10.12 -12.65 1.54
N SER A 18 10.50 -12.77 0.27
CA SER A 18 11.76 -13.42 -0.12
C SER A 18 12.99 -12.51 0.06
N VAL A 19 12.79 -11.26 0.46
CA VAL A 19 13.85 -10.24 0.49
C VAL A 19 14.51 -10.18 1.86
N LYS A 20 15.65 -10.84 2.00
CA LYS A 20 16.54 -10.70 3.17
C LYS A 20 17.66 -9.72 2.84
N VAL A 21 17.47 -8.44 3.14
CA VAL A 21 18.49 -7.41 2.97
C VAL A 21 18.84 -6.82 4.33
N ARG A 22 20.12 -6.51 4.55
CA ARG A 22 20.55 -5.76 5.75
C ARG A 22 19.86 -4.39 5.72
N ARG A 23 19.01 -4.12 6.70
CA ARG A 23 18.26 -2.86 6.80
C ARG A 23 19.19 -1.67 6.88
N ARG A 24 18.94 -0.66 6.06
CA ARG A 24 19.56 0.66 6.19
C ARG A 24 18.98 1.35 7.42
N ILE A 25 19.81 2.08 8.15
CA ILE A 25 19.35 2.97 9.21
C ILE A 25 18.61 4.14 8.55
N VAL A 26 17.40 4.38 9.02
CA VAL A 26 16.51 5.47 8.60
C VAL A 26 16.15 6.26 9.86
N ASP A 27 16.92 7.30 10.11
CA ASP A 27 16.87 8.17 11.27
C ASP A 27 16.50 9.61 10.86
N GLU A 28 16.80 10.58 11.71
CA GLU A 28 16.55 12.00 11.44
C GLU A 28 17.38 12.58 10.29
N ASP A 29 18.52 11.99 9.95
CA ASP A 29 19.38 12.44 8.83
C ASP A 29 18.95 11.85 7.48
N PHE A 30 17.99 10.93 7.49
CA PHE A 30 17.47 10.38 6.25
C PHE A 30 16.66 11.44 5.49
N PRO A 31 16.90 11.62 4.17
CA PRO A 31 16.19 12.61 3.36
C PRO A 31 14.76 12.13 3.02
N PHE A 32 13.81 12.33 3.95
CA PHE A 32 12.39 12.01 3.73
C PHE A 32 11.74 12.89 2.66
N ILE A 33 12.25 14.11 2.48
CA ILE A 33 11.78 15.09 1.51
C ILE A 33 12.96 15.51 0.63
N HIS A 34 12.73 15.59 -0.65
CA HIS A 34 13.68 16.12 -1.62
C HIS A 34 13.11 17.39 -2.25
N ASP A 35 13.63 18.56 -1.86
CA ASP A 35 13.10 19.86 -2.29
C ASP A 35 13.75 20.39 -3.57
N SER A 36 14.85 19.80 -4.03
CA SER A 36 15.54 20.19 -5.26
C SER A 36 14.60 20.13 -6.47
N LEU A 37 14.55 21.22 -7.24
CA LEU A 37 13.74 21.29 -8.46
C LEU A 37 14.14 20.20 -9.46
N ALA A 38 15.46 19.96 -9.61
CA ALA A 38 15.96 18.91 -10.50
C ALA A 38 15.45 17.54 -10.09
N TRP A 39 15.49 17.21 -8.79
CA TRP A 39 14.91 15.95 -8.28
C TRP A 39 13.43 15.83 -8.61
N ARG A 40 12.66 16.88 -8.36
CA ARG A 40 11.21 16.89 -8.60
C ARG A 40 10.86 16.66 -10.07
N ILE A 41 11.59 17.32 -10.98
CA ILE A 41 11.42 17.16 -12.44
C ILE A 41 11.76 15.72 -12.85
N ILE A 42 12.95 15.22 -12.49
CA ILE A 42 13.39 13.87 -12.86
C ILE A 42 12.45 12.82 -12.27
N ALA A 43 12.08 12.94 -10.99
CA ALA A 43 11.13 12.02 -10.35
C ALA A 43 9.76 12.04 -11.03
N THR A 44 9.29 13.19 -11.51
CA THR A 44 8.00 13.30 -12.23
C THR A 44 8.09 12.63 -13.61
N LEU A 45 9.14 12.87 -14.34
CA LEU A 45 9.36 12.25 -15.65
C LEU A 45 9.52 10.73 -15.54
N LEU A 46 10.30 10.24 -14.57
CA LEU A 46 10.44 8.80 -14.30
C LEU A 46 9.12 8.17 -13.88
N TYR A 47 8.38 8.81 -12.97
CA TYR A 47 7.13 8.29 -12.48
C TYR A 47 6.07 8.20 -13.57
N TYR A 48 5.73 9.33 -14.22
CA TYR A 48 4.65 9.37 -15.21
C TYR A 48 5.07 8.90 -16.60
N GLY A 49 6.33 9.12 -16.99
CA GLY A 49 6.80 8.77 -18.33
C GLY A 49 7.23 7.31 -18.46
N ILE A 50 7.67 6.67 -17.39
CA ILE A 50 8.23 5.31 -17.43
C ILE A 50 7.51 4.37 -16.49
N ALA A 51 7.53 4.64 -15.18
CA ALA A 51 7.09 3.66 -14.19
C ALA A 51 5.58 3.39 -14.26
N VAL A 52 4.74 4.42 -14.34
CA VAL A 52 3.29 4.27 -14.42
C VAL A 52 2.86 3.54 -15.70
N PRO A 53 3.33 3.89 -16.92
CA PRO A 53 3.01 3.14 -18.14
C PRO A 53 3.41 1.66 -18.06
N ILE A 54 4.63 1.37 -17.60
CA ILE A 54 5.11 -0.02 -17.43
C ILE A 54 4.25 -0.75 -16.40
N ALA A 55 3.95 -0.12 -15.26
CA ALA A 55 3.09 -0.70 -14.23
C ALA A 55 1.69 -1.01 -14.77
N PHE A 56 1.10 -0.11 -15.59
CA PHE A 56 -0.19 -0.37 -16.23
C PHE A 56 -0.13 -1.57 -17.18
N ILE A 57 0.90 -1.67 -18.03
CA ILE A 57 1.06 -2.78 -18.97
C ILE A 57 1.18 -4.10 -18.19
N ILE A 58 2.11 -4.19 -17.24
CA ILE A 58 2.34 -5.42 -16.49
C ILE A 58 1.09 -5.81 -15.70
N ASN A 59 0.46 -4.90 -14.99
CA ASN A 59 -0.73 -5.21 -14.21
C ASN A 59 -1.91 -5.61 -15.10
N LYS A 60 -2.11 -4.96 -16.24
CA LYS A 60 -3.22 -5.30 -17.17
C LYS A 60 -2.97 -6.60 -17.91
N VAL A 61 -1.78 -6.80 -18.45
CA VAL A 61 -1.47 -7.95 -19.29
C VAL A 61 -1.13 -9.19 -18.45
N TRP A 62 -0.15 -9.06 -17.55
CA TRP A 62 0.34 -10.20 -16.76
C TRP A 62 -0.60 -10.57 -15.63
N PHE A 63 -1.05 -9.61 -14.82
CA PHE A 63 -1.92 -9.87 -13.67
C PHE A 63 -3.43 -9.73 -13.99
N GLY A 64 -3.81 -9.25 -15.17
CA GLY A 64 -5.21 -9.08 -15.58
C GLY A 64 -6.00 -8.19 -14.61
N VAL A 65 -5.35 -7.16 -14.05
CA VAL A 65 -5.92 -6.29 -13.03
C VAL A 65 -7.15 -5.56 -13.54
N ARG A 66 -8.25 -5.68 -12.78
CA ARG A 66 -9.46 -4.84 -12.90
C ARG A 66 -9.59 -4.02 -11.64
N ILE A 67 -10.01 -2.77 -11.76
CA ILE A 67 -10.22 -1.88 -10.62
C ILE A 67 -11.68 -1.43 -10.65
N GLU A 68 -12.39 -1.75 -9.58
CA GLU A 68 -13.78 -1.36 -9.35
C GLU A 68 -13.83 -0.15 -8.43
N ASN A 69 -14.82 0.71 -8.64
CA ASN A 69 -15.07 1.95 -7.89
C ASN A 69 -13.88 2.92 -7.79
N ARG A 70 -12.98 2.91 -8.77
CA ARG A 70 -11.83 3.83 -8.82
C ARG A 70 -12.24 5.32 -8.75
N ARG A 71 -13.47 5.62 -9.17
CA ARG A 71 -13.99 7.00 -9.19
C ARG A 71 -14.06 7.62 -7.80
N SER A 72 -14.27 6.83 -6.74
CA SER A 72 -14.33 7.32 -5.36
C SER A 72 -13.05 8.05 -4.96
N VAL A 73 -11.87 7.51 -5.31
CA VAL A 73 -10.56 8.15 -5.05
C VAL A 73 -10.34 9.39 -5.93
N ARG A 74 -10.76 9.33 -7.19
CA ARG A 74 -10.50 10.40 -8.18
C ARG A 74 -11.29 11.67 -7.93
N LYS A 75 -12.48 11.55 -7.34
CA LYS A 75 -13.37 12.70 -7.04
C LYS A 75 -12.90 13.50 -5.82
N ILE A 76 -12.00 12.99 -5.02
CA ILE A 76 -11.51 13.69 -3.83
C ILE A 76 -10.48 14.73 -4.26
N ASN A 77 -10.77 16.02 -4.04
CA ASN A 77 -9.92 17.15 -4.44
C ASN A 77 -8.82 17.50 -3.43
N ARG A 78 -8.50 16.58 -2.51
CA ARG A 78 -7.44 16.75 -1.50
C ARG A 78 -6.67 15.44 -1.33
N GLY A 79 -5.62 15.43 -0.50
CA GLY A 79 -4.89 14.22 -0.17
C GLY A 79 -5.80 13.11 0.37
N VAL A 80 -5.42 11.86 0.16
CA VAL A 80 -6.17 10.67 0.58
C VAL A 80 -5.21 9.61 1.06
N PHE A 81 -5.53 8.96 2.18
CA PHE A 81 -4.87 7.71 2.56
C PHE A 81 -5.61 6.51 1.96
N MET A 82 -4.88 5.58 1.41
CA MET A 82 -5.40 4.37 0.78
C MET A 82 -4.89 3.15 1.55
N TYR A 83 -5.77 2.38 2.18
CA TYR A 83 -5.41 1.18 2.94
C TYR A 83 -5.70 -0.07 2.15
N GLY A 84 -4.70 -0.93 1.97
CA GLY A 84 -4.81 -2.17 1.18
C GLY A 84 -4.37 -3.41 1.93
N ASN A 85 -4.86 -4.58 1.53
CA ASN A 85 -4.33 -5.86 1.97
C ASN A 85 -3.01 -6.18 1.24
N HIS A 86 -2.06 -6.82 1.93
CA HIS A 86 -0.68 -6.99 1.45
C HIS A 86 -0.42 -8.41 0.94
N THR A 87 -0.77 -8.65 -0.34
CA THR A 87 -0.79 -10.01 -0.91
C THR A 87 -0.05 -10.17 -2.24
N GLN A 88 0.57 -9.10 -2.77
CA GLN A 88 1.26 -9.14 -4.07
C GLN A 88 2.56 -8.32 -4.05
N TYR A 89 3.69 -8.94 -4.40
CA TYR A 89 4.97 -8.24 -4.43
C TYR A 89 5.00 -7.04 -5.39
N PHE A 90 4.63 -7.27 -6.65
CA PHE A 90 4.69 -6.24 -7.69
C PHE A 90 3.44 -5.35 -7.68
N SER A 91 2.27 -5.95 -7.62
CA SER A 91 1.02 -5.21 -7.74
C SER A 91 0.78 -4.30 -6.55
N ASP A 92 1.17 -4.68 -5.33
CA ASP A 92 1.02 -3.83 -4.15
C ASP A 92 1.91 -2.58 -4.22
N ALA A 93 3.08 -2.67 -4.85
CA ALA A 93 3.92 -1.49 -5.09
C ALA A 93 3.36 -0.58 -6.21
N THR A 94 2.60 -1.11 -7.15
CA THR A 94 2.25 -0.39 -8.40
C THR A 94 0.75 -0.12 -8.57
N CYS A 95 -0.13 -0.94 -8.02
CA CYS A 95 -1.58 -0.72 -8.09
C CYS A 95 -2.06 0.57 -7.43
N PRO A 96 -1.45 1.06 -6.32
CA PRO A 96 -1.80 2.38 -5.79
C PRO A 96 -1.70 3.49 -6.83
N ALA A 97 -0.67 3.45 -7.69
CA ALA A 97 -0.54 4.41 -8.80
C ALA A 97 -1.67 4.28 -9.82
N MET A 98 -2.11 3.05 -10.11
CA MET A 98 -3.24 2.81 -11.02
C MET A 98 -4.58 3.29 -10.44
N ILE A 99 -4.80 3.13 -9.14
CA ILE A 99 -5.99 3.63 -8.44
C ILE A 99 -5.99 5.15 -8.45
N ALA A 100 -4.86 5.75 -8.09
CA ALA A 100 -4.70 7.19 -7.90
C ALA A 100 -4.68 8.00 -9.19
N PHE A 101 -4.22 7.44 -10.31
CA PHE A 101 -4.00 8.18 -11.57
C PHE A 101 -5.22 9.04 -11.98
N PRO A 102 -5.05 10.33 -12.32
CA PRO A 102 -3.80 11.02 -12.65
C PRO A 102 -3.01 11.57 -11.45
N HIS A 103 -3.52 11.48 -10.23
CA HIS A 103 -2.79 11.95 -9.05
C HIS A 103 -1.59 11.04 -8.75
N ARG A 104 -0.57 11.64 -8.13
CA ARG A 104 0.61 10.88 -7.71
C ARG A 104 0.28 10.02 -6.49
N ALA A 105 0.62 8.73 -6.58
CA ALA A 105 0.60 7.83 -5.44
C ALA A 105 1.97 7.77 -4.77
N TYR A 106 1.94 7.67 -3.45
CA TYR A 106 3.07 7.30 -2.61
C TYR A 106 2.72 6.01 -1.87
N VAL A 107 3.73 5.21 -1.54
CA VAL A 107 3.56 3.96 -0.79
C VAL A 107 4.46 4.00 0.44
N ILE A 108 3.88 3.82 1.62
CA ILE A 108 4.67 3.66 2.85
C ILE A 108 5.33 2.28 2.81
N ALA A 109 6.66 2.26 2.89
CA ALA A 109 7.47 1.05 2.77
C ALA A 109 8.50 0.96 3.89
N GLY A 110 8.91 -0.25 4.22
CA GLY A 110 10.00 -0.51 5.16
C GLY A 110 11.37 -0.09 4.63
N ALA A 111 12.35 0.03 5.51
CA ALA A 111 13.72 0.42 5.17
C ALA A 111 14.40 -0.56 4.20
N GLU A 112 13.90 -1.78 4.10
CA GLU A 112 14.36 -2.79 3.14
C GLU A 112 14.26 -2.30 1.70
N ALA A 113 13.21 -1.54 1.37
CA ALA A 113 12.97 -1.02 0.03
C ALA A 113 14.11 -0.12 -0.48
N VAL A 114 14.79 0.61 0.42
CA VAL A 114 15.93 1.49 0.08
C VAL A 114 17.28 0.87 0.40
N SER A 115 17.30 -0.35 0.95
CA SER A 115 18.54 -1.02 1.36
C SER A 115 19.24 -1.72 0.19
N ILE A 116 18.60 -1.81 -0.97
CA ILE A 116 19.20 -2.36 -2.18
C ILE A 116 20.20 -1.33 -2.73
N LYS A 117 21.49 -1.70 -2.74
CA LYS A 117 22.57 -0.83 -3.23
C LYS A 117 22.32 -0.36 -4.66
N GLY A 118 22.52 0.93 -4.91
CA GLY A 118 22.43 1.54 -6.25
C GLY A 118 21.03 1.94 -6.70
N ILE A 119 19.94 1.41 -6.09
CA ILE A 119 18.56 1.72 -6.53
C ILE A 119 17.65 2.28 -5.43
N GLY A 120 18.12 2.39 -4.19
CA GLY A 120 17.31 2.91 -3.09
C GLY A 120 16.75 4.32 -3.34
N TRP A 121 17.51 5.19 -4.02
CA TRP A 121 17.07 6.52 -4.43
C TRP A 121 15.91 6.48 -5.45
N LEU A 122 15.90 5.46 -6.32
CA LEU A 122 14.84 5.27 -7.30
C LEU A 122 13.49 4.98 -6.62
N VAL A 123 13.49 4.21 -5.53
CA VAL A 123 12.27 3.93 -4.75
C VAL A 123 11.62 5.22 -4.27
N GLN A 124 12.43 6.19 -3.77
CA GLN A 124 11.91 7.49 -3.35
C GLN A 124 11.42 8.34 -4.53
N MET A 125 12.12 8.33 -5.66
CA MET A 125 11.66 9.00 -6.89
C MET A 125 10.34 8.42 -7.40
N LEU A 126 10.11 7.13 -7.23
CA LEU A 126 8.88 6.45 -7.62
C LEU A 126 7.76 6.54 -6.60
N GLY A 127 7.97 7.26 -5.48
CA GLY A 127 6.94 7.53 -4.50
C GLY A 127 7.03 6.68 -3.22
N GLY A 128 8.16 6.01 -2.96
CA GLY A 128 8.38 5.34 -1.68
C GLY A 128 8.54 6.34 -0.53
N LEU A 129 7.69 6.24 0.50
CA LEU A 129 7.82 6.92 1.79
C LEU A 129 8.36 5.91 2.79
N ILE A 130 9.61 6.08 3.20
CA ILE A 130 10.33 5.05 3.96
C ILE A 130 10.09 5.23 5.45
N LEU A 131 9.60 4.18 6.10
CA LEU A 131 9.41 4.17 7.56
C LEU A 131 10.76 4.31 8.28
N PRO A 132 10.84 5.16 9.31
CA PRO A 132 12.04 5.26 10.13
C PRO A 132 12.29 3.95 10.89
N THR A 133 13.57 3.56 10.98
CA THR A 133 14.01 2.45 11.84
C THR A 133 14.33 2.93 13.25
N GLU A 134 14.60 4.23 13.38
CA GLU A 134 14.94 4.88 14.64
C GLU A 134 13.85 5.89 15.04
N ARG A 135 13.62 6.01 16.36
CA ARG A 135 12.57 6.88 16.90
C ARG A 135 12.76 8.35 16.56
N ASN A 136 14.01 8.81 16.46
CA ASN A 136 14.35 10.21 16.13
C ASN A 136 13.99 10.58 14.69
N GLY A 137 13.85 9.62 13.77
CA GLY A 137 13.36 9.86 12.41
C GLY A 137 11.85 10.07 12.31
N THR A 138 11.07 9.67 13.35
CA THR A 138 9.60 9.71 13.31
C THR A 138 9.00 11.10 13.08
N PRO A 139 9.50 12.19 13.72
CA PRO A 139 8.96 13.53 13.49
C PRO A 139 9.11 13.97 12.03
N LYS A 140 10.29 13.83 11.44
CA LYS A 140 10.56 14.20 10.03
C LYS A 140 9.75 13.34 9.05
N PHE A 141 9.54 12.06 9.36
CA PHE A 141 8.67 11.20 8.56
C PHE A 141 7.21 11.68 8.59
N ARG A 142 6.69 12.04 9.76
CA ARG A 142 5.32 12.60 9.89
C ARG A 142 5.17 13.90 9.11
N GLU A 143 6.17 14.77 9.17
CA GLU A 143 6.21 16.00 8.38
C GLU A 143 6.15 15.69 6.88
N ALA A 144 6.94 14.72 6.42
CA ALA A 144 6.93 14.28 5.02
C ALA A 144 5.55 13.75 4.59
N VAL A 145 4.91 12.93 5.42
CA VAL A 145 3.55 12.42 5.16
C VAL A 145 2.55 13.58 5.07
N SER A 146 2.57 14.49 6.04
CA SER A 146 1.68 15.66 6.08
C SER A 146 1.88 16.55 4.84
N LYS A 147 3.13 16.85 4.48
CA LYS A 147 3.47 17.62 3.27
C LYS A 147 2.89 16.98 2.02
N ARG A 148 3.04 15.66 1.83
CA ARG A 148 2.49 14.96 0.64
C ARG A 148 0.96 15.00 0.61
N ILE A 149 0.31 14.84 1.76
CA ILE A 149 -1.16 14.95 1.87
C ILE A 149 -1.62 16.37 1.51
N THR A 150 -0.95 17.40 2.00
CA THR A 150 -1.26 18.81 1.68
C THR A 150 -1.06 19.11 0.18
N GLU A 151 -0.07 18.49 -0.46
CA GLU A 151 0.17 18.55 -1.90
C GLU A 151 -0.90 17.77 -2.72
N GLY A 152 -1.88 17.14 -2.08
CA GLY A 152 -2.95 16.38 -2.75
C GLY A 152 -2.56 14.97 -3.15
N ALA A 153 -1.48 14.41 -2.60
CA ALA A 153 -1.04 13.04 -2.89
C ALA A 153 -2.00 11.97 -2.37
N ARG A 154 -1.89 10.78 -2.96
CA ARG A 154 -2.55 9.55 -2.49
C ARG A 154 -1.49 8.69 -1.83
N ILE A 155 -1.64 8.41 -0.53
CA ILE A 155 -0.64 7.64 0.22
C ILE A 155 -1.20 6.27 0.55
N ALA A 156 -0.59 5.23 -0.03
CA ALA A 156 -0.95 3.85 0.24
C ALA A 156 -0.24 3.31 1.47
N ILE A 157 -1.00 2.57 2.29
CA ILE A 157 -0.55 1.91 3.52
C ILE A 157 -1.06 0.48 3.50
N TYR A 158 -0.18 -0.45 3.82
CA TYR A 158 -0.51 -1.85 4.05
C TYR A 158 -0.47 -2.13 5.55
N PRO A 159 -1.61 -2.02 6.26
CA PRO A 159 -1.61 -2.07 7.72
C PRO A 159 -1.26 -3.45 8.29
N GLU A 160 -1.34 -4.49 7.48
CA GLU A 160 -0.93 -5.85 7.81
C GLU A 160 0.59 -6.02 7.98
N ALA A 161 1.39 -5.02 7.59
CA ALA A 161 2.84 -4.92 7.64
C ALA A 161 3.59 -5.95 6.77
N HIS A 162 3.38 -7.25 6.96
CA HIS A 162 4.07 -8.32 6.23
C HIS A 162 3.28 -8.78 5.01
N ILE A 163 3.99 -9.18 3.96
CA ILE A 163 3.36 -9.68 2.74
C ILE A 163 3.06 -11.18 2.86
N TRP A 164 1.81 -11.56 2.55
CA TRP A 164 1.38 -12.95 2.43
C TRP A 164 0.91 -13.22 1.00
N PRO A 165 1.78 -13.73 0.14
CA PRO A 165 1.48 -13.87 -1.28
C PRO A 165 0.23 -14.67 -1.57
N TYR A 166 -0.70 -14.08 -2.32
CA TYR A 166 -1.99 -14.70 -2.72
C TYR A 166 -2.90 -15.10 -1.54
N TYR A 167 -2.70 -14.52 -0.35
CA TYR A 167 -3.61 -14.73 0.76
C TYR A 167 -4.98 -14.14 0.44
N THR A 168 -6.03 -14.89 0.73
CA THR A 168 -7.42 -14.51 0.36
C THR A 168 -8.23 -13.93 1.52
N GLY A 169 -7.67 -13.93 2.73
CA GLY A 169 -8.27 -13.29 3.91
C GLY A 169 -7.66 -11.92 4.20
N ILE A 170 -8.08 -11.32 5.31
CA ILE A 170 -7.48 -10.12 5.91
C ILE A 170 -6.89 -10.53 7.26
N ARG A 171 -5.62 -10.19 7.48
CA ARG A 171 -4.99 -10.37 8.79
C ARG A 171 -5.34 -9.18 9.67
N ASP A 172 -5.48 -9.43 10.97
CA ASP A 172 -5.73 -8.36 11.93
C ASP A 172 -4.58 -7.36 11.95
N PHE A 173 -4.91 -6.08 12.13
CA PHE A 173 -3.93 -4.99 12.18
C PHE A 173 -4.34 -3.93 13.21
N SER A 174 -3.33 -3.31 13.79
CA SER A 174 -3.53 -2.30 14.82
C SER A 174 -4.00 -0.96 14.26
N PRO A 175 -4.64 -0.10 15.08
CA PRO A 175 -5.01 1.26 14.67
C PRO A 175 -3.82 2.23 14.58
N ALA A 176 -2.58 1.76 14.73
CA ALA A 176 -1.40 2.63 14.83
C ALA A 176 -1.20 3.52 13.59
N SER A 177 -1.32 2.96 12.38
CA SER A 177 -1.16 3.71 11.13
C SER A 177 -2.28 4.72 10.87
N PHE A 178 -3.44 4.55 11.51
CA PHE A 178 -4.57 5.49 11.42
C PHE A 178 -4.31 6.81 12.16
N LEU A 179 -3.19 6.92 12.87
CA LEU A 179 -2.68 8.20 13.34
C LEU A 179 -2.56 9.22 12.21
N TYR A 180 -2.05 8.80 11.04
CA TYR A 180 -1.81 9.74 9.93
C TYR A 180 -3.10 10.39 9.40
N PRO A 181 -4.15 9.64 9.01
CA PRO A 181 -5.38 10.27 8.55
C PRO A 181 -6.10 11.07 9.64
N VAL A 182 -6.07 10.61 10.89
CA VAL A 182 -6.70 11.34 11.99
C VAL A 182 -5.97 12.66 12.27
N SER A 183 -4.65 12.65 12.39
CA SER A 183 -3.85 13.87 12.64
C SER A 183 -3.89 14.87 11.48
N CYS A 184 -4.05 14.40 10.24
CA CYS A 184 -4.19 15.26 9.06
C CYS A 184 -5.65 15.60 8.72
N ASN A 185 -6.62 15.12 9.48
CA ASN A 185 -8.07 15.24 9.18
C ASN A 185 -8.38 14.92 7.71
N THR A 186 -7.90 13.76 7.24
CA THR A 186 -7.86 13.40 5.82
C THR A 186 -8.68 12.13 5.56
N PRO A 187 -9.47 12.07 4.47
CA PRO A 187 -10.25 10.89 4.13
C PRO A 187 -9.36 9.66 3.90
N VAL A 188 -9.95 8.51 4.19
CA VAL A 188 -9.38 7.19 3.96
C VAL A 188 -10.25 6.45 2.96
N VAL A 189 -9.64 5.74 2.01
CA VAL A 189 -10.30 4.71 1.23
C VAL A 189 -9.63 3.36 1.48
N ALA A 190 -10.42 2.31 1.62
CA ALA A 190 -9.92 0.95 1.61
C ALA A 190 -9.89 0.42 0.17
N TYR A 191 -8.93 -0.47 -0.14
CA TYR A 191 -8.96 -1.25 -1.36
C TYR A 191 -8.53 -2.68 -1.07
N VAL A 192 -9.20 -3.63 -1.72
CA VAL A 192 -8.98 -5.05 -1.49
C VAL A 192 -8.59 -5.73 -2.78
N THR A 193 -7.45 -6.38 -2.76
CA THR A 193 -6.98 -7.27 -3.82
C THR A 193 -7.63 -8.64 -3.64
N THR A 194 -8.42 -9.06 -4.62
CA THR A 194 -9.04 -10.38 -4.69
C THR A 194 -8.62 -11.11 -5.98
N TYR A 195 -8.81 -12.43 -6.01
CA TYR A 195 -8.29 -13.29 -7.05
C TYR A 195 -9.42 -13.95 -7.85
N ARG A 196 -9.33 -13.84 -9.18
CA ARG A 196 -10.27 -14.44 -10.13
C ARG A 196 -9.64 -15.60 -10.90
N LYS A 197 -10.45 -16.57 -11.26
CA LYS A 197 -10.05 -17.64 -12.17
C LYS A 197 -9.63 -17.08 -13.53
N ARG A 198 -8.68 -17.75 -14.17
CA ARG A 198 -8.26 -17.47 -15.55
C ARG A 198 -8.48 -18.69 -16.45
N ILE A 199 -8.83 -18.42 -17.71
CA ILE A 199 -8.91 -19.47 -18.74
C ILE A 199 -7.52 -20.07 -18.99
N LEU A 200 -6.49 -19.22 -19.08
CA LEU A 200 -5.10 -19.64 -19.28
C LEU A 200 -4.47 -20.06 -17.94
N SER A 201 -4.48 -21.36 -17.66
CA SER A 201 -4.05 -21.94 -16.38
C SER A 201 -2.54 -21.83 -16.07
N PHE A 202 -1.71 -21.49 -17.06
CA PHE A 202 -0.27 -21.26 -16.86
C PHE A 202 0.03 -19.87 -16.30
N LEU A 203 -0.92 -18.93 -16.36
CA LEU A 203 -0.78 -17.62 -15.75
C LEU A 203 -1.28 -17.63 -14.30
N PRO A 204 -0.74 -16.75 -13.43
CA PRO A 204 -1.27 -16.58 -12.08
C PRO A 204 -2.75 -16.11 -12.13
N PRO A 205 -3.50 -16.28 -11.04
CA PRO A 205 -4.86 -15.76 -10.95
C PRO A 205 -4.96 -14.29 -11.36
N ALA A 206 -6.05 -13.93 -12.01
CA ALA A 206 -6.30 -12.52 -12.31
C ALA A 206 -6.71 -11.76 -11.06
N ILE A 207 -6.36 -10.49 -10.99
CA ILE A 207 -6.60 -9.63 -9.85
C ILE A 207 -7.84 -8.75 -10.10
N THR A 208 -8.72 -8.65 -9.08
CA THR A 208 -9.68 -7.55 -8.96
C THR A 208 -9.32 -6.72 -7.75
N ILE A 209 -9.24 -5.41 -7.92
CA ILE A 209 -9.08 -4.45 -6.84
C ILE A 209 -10.42 -3.75 -6.65
N ILE A 210 -10.97 -3.85 -5.44
CA ILE A 210 -12.26 -3.26 -5.08
C ILE A 210 -11.98 -2.09 -4.14
N VAL A 211 -12.39 -0.89 -4.52
CA VAL A 211 -12.13 0.34 -3.77
C VAL A 211 -13.40 0.78 -3.06
N SER A 212 -13.30 1.16 -1.79
CA SER A 212 -14.43 1.66 -1.00
C SER A 212 -14.86 3.07 -1.39
N GLU A 213 -16.02 3.50 -0.92
CA GLU A 213 -16.29 4.92 -0.72
C GLU A 213 -15.38 5.46 0.41
N PRO A 214 -15.15 6.78 0.48
CA PRO A 214 -14.26 7.35 1.48
C PRO A 214 -14.86 7.29 2.89
N PHE A 215 -14.04 6.88 3.86
CA PHE A 215 -14.27 7.02 5.28
C PHE A 215 -13.61 8.31 5.78
N TYR A 216 -14.18 8.93 6.78
CA TYR A 216 -13.68 10.19 7.33
C TYR A 216 -13.36 10.04 8.82
N PRO A 217 -12.24 10.61 9.31
CA PRO A 217 -12.01 10.74 10.75
C PRO A 217 -13.16 11.50 11.41
N ASP A 218 -13.61 11.02 12.57
CA ASP A 218 -14.60 11.73 13.37
C ASP A 218 -13.89 12.71 14.31
N SER A 219 -14.02 14.01 14.04
CA SER A 219 -13.40 15.08 14.82
C SER A 219 -14.10 15.36 16.16
N SER A 220 -15.26 14.74 16.41
CA SER A 220 -15.96 14.83 17.71
C SER A 220 -15.39 13.86 18.76
N LEU A 221 -14.63 12.85 18.30
CA LEU A 221 -14.00 11.85 19.14
C LEU A 221 -12.56 12.24 19.49
N ASP A 222 -12.07 11.73 20.63
CA ASP A 222 -10.65 11.80 20.93
C ASP A 222 -9.82 11.03 19.88
N GLU A 223 -8.53 11.39 19.75
CA GLU A 223 -7.65 10.83 18.73
C GLU A 223 -7.58 9.28 18.76
N ARG A 224 -7.51 8.69 19.96
CA ARG A 224 -7.41 7.23 20.10
C ARG A 224 -8.68 6.52 19.65
N THR A 225 -9.82 7.04 20.02
CA THR A 225 -11.14 6.50 19.64
C THR A 225 -11.38 6.70 18.15
N SER A 226 -11.09 7.88 17.60
CA SER A 226 -11.23 8.16 16.17
C SER A 226 -10.38 7.22 15.30
N ARG A 227 -9.14 6.93 15.72
CA ARG A 227 -8.26 5.94 15.04
C ARG A 227 -8.88 4.54 15.04
N LYS A 228 -9.44 4.13 16.19
CA LYS A 228 -10.03 2.80 16.32
C LYS A 228 -11.28 2.66 15.45
N VAL A 229 -12.18 3.64 15.50
CA VAL A 229 -13.41 3.64 14.69
C VAL A 229 -13.07 3.59 13.20
N LEU A 230 -12.14 4.44 12.75
CA LEU A 230 -11.72 4.48 11.35
C LEU A 230 -11.05 3.18 10.89
N ARG A 231 -10.22 2.57 11.76
CA ARG A 231 -9.63 1.25 11.53
C ARG A 231 -10.70 0.17 11.39
N ASP A 232 -11.66 0.17 12.28
CA ASP A 232 -12.71 -0.87 12.31
C ASP A 232 -13.59 -0.79 11.04
N GLN A 233 -13.96 0.41 10.60
CA GLN A 233 -14.66 0.62 9.31
C GLN A 233 -13.87 0.09 8.11
N VAL A 234 -12.57 0.39 8.05
CA VAL A 234 -11.69 -0.10 6.98
C VAL A 234 -11.54 -1.62 7.03
N PHE A 235 -11.37 -2.18 8.22
CA PHE A 235 -11.22 -3.63 8.43
C PHE A 235 -12.48 -4.39 8.03
N GLU A 236 -13.65 -3.93 8.46
CA GLU A 236 -14.95 -4.52 8.14
C GLU A 236 -15.17 -4.56 6.62
N PHE A 237 -14.99 -3.40 5.95
CA PHE A 237 -15.05 -3.37 4.48
C PHE A 237 -14.09 -4.36 3.84
N MET A 238 -12.82 -4.41 4.30
CA MET A 238 -11.84 -5.33 3.73
C MET A 238 -12.27 -6.79 3.91
N CYS A 239 -12.74 -7.17 5.09
CA CYS A 239 -13.20 -8.53 5.38
C CYS A 239 -14.40 -8.90 4.50
N GLU A 240 -15.37 -8.00 4.34
CA GLU A 240 -16.53 -8.22 3.48
C GLU A 240 -16.12 -8.50 2.03
N GLN A 241 -15.21 -7.70 1.48
CA GLN A 241 -14.80 -7.85 0.08
C GLN A 241 -13.99 -9.13 -0.18
N THR A 242 -13.40 -9.76 0.82
CA THR A 242 -12.68 -11.03 0.64
C THR A 242 -13.59 -12.16 0.17
N GLN A 243 -14.89 -12.08 0.43
CA GLN A 243 -15.89 -13.05 -0.05
C GLN A 243 -15.94 -13.14 -1.58
N ARG A 244 -15.37 -12.15 -2.28
CA ARG A 244 -15.33 -12.09 -3.74
C ARG A 244 -14.10 -12.81 -4.35
N ASN A 245 -13.31 -13.50 -3.54
CA ASN A 245 -12.27 -14.38 -4.05
C ASN A 245 -12.88 -15.61 -4.73
N GLU A 246 -12.57 -15.80 -6.01
CA GLU A 246 -13.01 -16.98 -6.77
C GLU A 246 -12.03 -18.15 -6.69
N VAL A 247 -10.78 -17.88 -6.28
CA VAL A 247 -9.73 -18.89 -6.24
C VAL A 247 -8.78 -18.65 -5.05
N GLU A 248 -8.49 -19.74 -4.34
CA GLU A 248 -7.41 -19.81 -3.37
C GLU A 248 -6.19 -20.44 -4.07
N TYR A 249 -5.24 -19.61 -4.50
CA TYR A 249 -4.06 -20.03 -5.25
C TYR A 249 -2.98 -20.65 -4.36
N ILE A 250 -2.81 -20.08 -3.16
CA ILE A 250 -1.96 -20.60 -2.10
C ILE A 250 -2.84 -20.83 -0.87
N GLN A 251 -2.77 -22.04 -0.31
CA GLN A 251 -3.46 -22.37 0.92
C GLN A 251 -2.56 -22.10 2.12
N TYR A 252 -3.02 -21.29 3.05
CA TYR A 252 -2.34 -21.02 4.31
C TYR A 252 -2.95 -21.86 5.43
N VAL A 253 -2.12 -22.66 6.10
CA VAL A 253 -2.55 -23.57 7.18
C VAL A 253 -1.79 -23.22 8.45
N ARG A 254 -2.53 -23.02 9.53
CA ARG A 254 -1.91 -22.76 10.84
C ARG A 254 -1.27 -24.05 11.36
N LYS A 255 -0.06 -23.92 11.95
CA LYS A 255 0.67 -25.03 12.58
C LYS A 255 -0.03 -25.53 13.84
#